data_62efea3e26a675627dc9436e849f2c97
#
_entry.id   62efea3e26a675627dc9436e849f2c97
#
_cell.length_a   1.000
_cell.length_b   1.000
_cell.length_c   1.000
_cell.angle_alpha   90.00
_cell.angle_beta   90.00
_cell.angle_gamma   90.00
#
_symmetry.space_group_name_H-M   'P 1'
#
loop_
_entity.id
_entity.type
_entity.pdbx_description
1 polymer ?
#
loop_
_entity_poly.entity_id
_entity_poly.type
_entity_poly.pdbx_seq_one_letter_code
_entity_poly.pdbx_strand_id
1 'polypeptide(L)'
;PEKIRTKGRGVNGKMLTCYVLSKPFKPYLDRWLEKRQELGIESEWLFPNKEDFTQPLPISTLNSWAETFSAILEIPVYWHSLRHFFTTSLAKANLPDSVIKTIIGWDSLEMVATYKDIDDEEEIGKYFADGEIIAQKQTGLSDL
;
A
#
# COMPACT_ATOMS: atom_id res chain seq x y z
N PRO A 1 6.30 -11.35 -7.59
CA PRO A 1 6.63 -9.95 -7.35
C PRO A 1 7.29 -9.35 -8.58
N GLU A 2 6.82 -8.17 -8.97
CA GLU A 2 7.33 -7.45 -10.12
C GLU A 2 8.41 -6.46 -9.69
N LYS A 3 9.47 -6.30 -10.50
CA LYS A 3 10.52 -5.33 -10.22
C LYS A 3 10.23 -4.04 -10.97
N ILE A 4 10.09 -2.95 -10.24
CA ILE A 4 9.90 -1.61 -10.80
C ILE A 4 11.10 -0.72 -10.50
N ARG A 5 11.36 0.23 -11.40
CA ARG A 5 12.43 1.22 -11.21
C ARG A 5 11.88 2.43 -10.46
N THR A 6 12.54 2.85 -9.38
CA THR A 6 12.12 4.04 -8.63
C THR A 6 12.44 5.33 -9.36
N LYS A 7 11.50 6.29 -9.29
CA LYS A 7 11.69 7.64 -9.81
C LYS A 7 12.64 8.43 -8.88
N GLY A 8 13.53 9.23 -9.46
CA GLY A 8 14.33 10.20 -8.71
C GLY A 8 15.74 9.80 -8.32
N ARG A 9 16.22 8.62 -8.69
CA ARG A 9 17.60 8.17 -8.38
C ARG A 9 18.52 8.06 -9.60
N GLY A 10 18.39 9.01 -10.51
CA GLY A 10 19.25 9.10 -11.70
C GLY A 10 19.03 7.94 -12.69
N VAL A 11 19.91 7.84 -13.70
CA VAL A 11 19.87 6.82 -14.76
C VAL A 11 19.90 5.39 -14.22
N ASN A 12 20.46 5.19 -13.02
CA ASN A 12 20.64 3.91 -12.33
C ASN A 12 19.64 3.70 -11.18
N GLY A 13 18.41 4.20 -11.27
CA GLY A 13 17.40 4.04 -10.24
C GLY A 13 17.33 2.62 -9.68
N LYS A 14 17.24 2.49 -8.36
CA LYS A 14 17.16 1.21 -7.67
C LYS A 14 15.93 0.41 -8.13
N MET A 15 16.14 -0.84 -8.49
CA MET A 15 15.05 -1.75 -8.78
C MET A 15 14.39 -2.19 -7.46
N LEU A 16 13.10 -1.95 -7.34
CA LEU A 16 12.30 -2.41 -6.21
C LEU A 16 11.44 -3.59 -6.60
N THR A 17 11.27 -4.51 -5.65
CA THR A 17 10.25 -5.56 -5.75
C THR A 17 8.91 -4.99 -5.28
N CYS A 18 7.91 -4.99 -6.14
CA CYS A 18 6.56 -4.59 -5.79
C CYS A 18 5.80 -5.79 -5.23
N TYR A 19 5.23 -5.65 -4.04
CA TYR A 19 4.41 -6.67 -3.40
C TYR A 19 2.93 -6.30 -3.53
N VAL A 20 2.14 -7.20 -4.09
CA VAL A 20 0.69 -7.02 -4.24
C VAL A 20 -0.03 -7.99 -3.31
N LEU A 21 -0.97 -7.47 -2.53
CA LEU A 21 -1.86 -8.29 -1.70
C LEU A 21 -2.87 -8.98 -2.62
N SER A 22 -2.57 -10.23 -3.01
CA SER A 22 -3.35 -10.95 -4.02
C SER A 22 -4.81 -11.18 -3.62
N LYS A 23 -5.10 -11.53 -2.36
CA LYS A 23 -6.47 -11.81 -1.89
C LYS A 23 -7.44 -10.65 -2.11
N PRO A 24 -7.20 -9.43 -1.59
CA PRO A 24 -8.11 -8.31 -1.79
C PRO A 24 -8.05 -7.73 -3.21
N PHE A 25 -6.92 -7.84 -3.90
CA PHE A 25 -6.71 -7.23 -5.21
C PHE A 25 -7.22 -8.09 -6.38
N LYS A 26 -7.09 -9.42 -6.28
CA LYS A 26 -7.40 -10.35 -7.37
C LYS A 26 -8.80 -10.18 -7.98
N PRO A 27 -9.89 -10.06 -7.20
CA PRO A 27 -11.24 -9.93 -7.79
C PRO A 27 -11.39 -8.69 -8.67
N TYR A 28 -10.75 -7.57 -8.30
CA TYR A 28 -10.79 -6.33 -9.09
C TYR A 28 -9.92 -6.45 -10.34
N LEU A 29 -8.77 -7.10 -10.23
CA LEU A 29 -7.90 -7.37 -11.38
C LEU A 29 -8.57 -8.27 -12.39
N ASP A 30 -9.16 -9.38 -11.96
CA ASP A 30 -9.86 -10.34 -12.84
C ASP A 30 -10.98 -9.61 -13.60
N ARG A 31 -11.82 -8.85 -12.90
CA ARG A 31 -12.88 -8.05 -13.50
C ARG A 31 -12.36 -7.02 -14.50
N TRP A 32 -11.22 -6.41 -14.22
CA TRP A 32 -10.59 -5.48 -15.16
C TRP A 32 -10.07 -6.21 -16.42
N LEU A 33 -9.44 -7.37 -16.26
CA LEU A 33 -8.94 -8.17 -17.38
C LEU A 33 -10.09 -8.67 -18.27
N GLU A 34 -11.18 -9.13 -17.70
CA GLU A 34 -12.41 -9.47 -18.42
C GLU A 34 -12.92 -8.27 -19.22
N LYS A 35 -13.00 -7.10 -18.57
CA LYS A 35 -13.45 -5.87 -19.23
C LYS A 35 -12.54 -5.42 -20.36
N ARG A 36 -11.22 -5.57 -20.21
CA ARG A 36 -10.26 -5.32 -21.29
C ARG A 36 -10.53 -6.21 -22.50
N GLN A 37 -10.80 -7.49 -22.27
CA GLN A 37 -11.11 -8.45 -23.33
C GLN A 37 -12.41 -8.09 -24.04
N GLU A 38 -13.47 -7.78 -23.31
CA GLU A 38 -14.74 -7.32 -23.87
C GLU A 38 -14.58 -6.06 -24.76
N LEU A 39 -13.72 -5.14 -24.35
CA LEU A 39 -13.47 -3.87 -25.05
C LEU A 39 -12.41 -4.00 -26.17
N GLY A 40 -11.83 -5.20 -26.37
CA GLY A 40 -10.78 -5.41 -27.37
C GLY A 40 -9.51 -4.59 -27.12
N ILE A 41 -9.18 -4.31 -25.84
CA ILE A 41 -8.01 -3.52 -25.47
C ILE A 41 -6.75 -4.37 -25.59
N GLU A 42 -5.98 -4.17 -26.65
CA GLU A 42 -4.65 -4.76 -26.83
C GLU A 42 -3.58 -3.74 -26.40
N SER A 43 -2.88 -4.03 -25.31
CA SER A 43 -1.86 -3.14 -24.76
C SER A 43 -0.89 -3.91 -23.86
N GLU A 44 0.38 -3.51 -23.88
CA GLU A 44 1.41 -3.96 -22.92
C GLU A 44 1.18 -3.40 -21.52
N TRP A 45 0.46 -2.28 -21.41
CA TRP A 45 0.15 -1.65 -20.13
C TRP A 45 -1.06 -2.30 -19.48
N LEU A 46 -0.95 -2.59 -18.18
CA LEU A 46 -2.09 -3.07 -17.39
C LEU A 46 -3.24 -2.06 -17.41
N PHE A 47 -2.90 -0.77 -17.28
CA PHE A 47 -3.81 0.35 -17.38
C PHE A 47 -3.34 1.27 -18.51
N PRO A 48 -3.82 1.09 -19.74
CA PRO A 48 -3.44 1.92 -20.87
C PRO A 48 -4.20 3.25 -20.87
N ASN A 49 -3.69 4.21 -21.64
CA ASN A 49 -4.42 5.40 -22.00
C ASN A 49 -5.60 5.01 -22.90
N LYS A 50 -6.78 5.56 -22.62
CA LYS A 50 -8.01 5.29 -23.40
C LYS A 50 -7.96 5.80 -24.84
N GLU A 51 -7.13 6.79 -25.12
CA GLU A 51 -7.00 7.44 -26.44
C GLU A 51 -5.87 6.81 -27.28
N ASP A 52 -4.88 6.22 -26.61
CA ASP A 52 -3.74 5.56 -27.24
C ASP A 52 -3.27 4.39 -26.37
N PHE A 53 -3.67 3.19 -26.73
CA PHE A 53 -3.36 1.97 -25.97
C PHE A 53 -1.87 1.61 -25.94
N THR A 54 -1.02 2.28 -26.75
CA THR A 54 0.43 2.12 -26.69
C THR A 54 1.05 2.89 -25.54
N GLN A 55 0.31 3.78 -24.90
CA GLN A 55 0.74 4.62 -23.78
C GLN A 55 0.10 4.19 -22.46
N PRO A 56 0.78 4.40 -21.33
CA PRO A 56 0.21 4.15 -20.02
C PRO A 56 -0.88 5.19 -19.67
N LEU A 57 -1.72 4.86 -18.71
CA LEU A 57 -2.70 5.79 -18.15
C LEU A 57 -2.01 7.07 -17.67
N PRO A 58 -2.45 8.27 -18.08
CA PRO A 58 -1.85 9.53 -17.66
C PRO A 58 -1.99 9.78 -16.16
N ILE A 59 -0.97 10.37 -15.55
CA ILE A 59 -1.00 10.76 -14.11
C ILE A 59 -2.14 11.78 -13.85
N SER A 60 -2.41 12.66 -14.81
CA SER A 60 -3.53 13.62 -14.71
C SER A 60 -4.88 12.91 -14.53
N THR A 61 -5.10 11.79 -15.21
CA THR A 61 -6.32 10.98 -15.06
C THR A 61 -6.42 10.39 -13.64
N LEU A 62 -5.31 9.89 -13.10
CA LEU A 62 -5.28 9.41 -11.71
C LEU A 62 -5.62 10.54 -10.72
N ASN A 63 -5.04 11.73 -10.90
CA ASN A 63 -5.34 12.88 -10.04
C ASN A 63 -6.81 13.28 -10.11
N SER A 64 -7.39 13.32 -11.32
CA SER A 64 -8.82 13.57 -11.50
C SER A 64 -9.71 12.53 -10.80
N TRP A 65 -9.29 11.27 -10.77
CA TRP A 65 -10.00 10.23 -9.99
C TRP A 65 -9.92 10.49 -8.48
N ALA A 66 -8.76 10.90 -7.97
CA ALA A 66 -8.62 11.24 -6.55
C ALA A 66 -9.53 12.42 -6.16
N GLU A 67 -9.65 13.44 -7.02
CA GLU A 67 -10.60 14.55 -6.83
C GLU A 67 -12.04 14.06 -6.82
N THR A 68 -12.40 13.19 -7.75
CA THR A 68 -13.75 12.58 -7.83
C THR A 68 -14.05 11.77 -6.57
N PHE A 69 -13.12 10.95 -6.10
CA PHE A 69 -13.29 10.19 -4.86
C PHE A 69 -13.40 11.11 -3.64
N SER A 70 -12.61 12.18 -3.60
CA SER A 70 -12.70 13.17 -2.53
C SER A 70 -14.11 13.82 -2.47
N ALA A 71 -14.68 14.13 -3.63
CA ALA A 71 -16.03 14.70 -3.70
C ALA A 71 -17.12 13.70 -3.29
N ILE A 72 -17.00 12.42 -3.68
CA ILE A 72 -17.99 11.39 -3.35
C ILE A 72 -17.93 11.01 -1.87
N LEU A 73 -16.74 10.92 -1.30
CA LEU A 73 -16.52 10.46 0.08
C LEU A 73 -16.54 11.58 1.10
N GLU A 74 -16.59 12.84 0.64
CA GLU A 74 -16.53 14.06 1.48
C GLU A 74 -15.28 14.13 2.38
N ILE A 75 -14.20 13.46 1.98
CA ILE A 75 -12.90 13.47 2.63
C ILE A 75 -11.78 13.69 1.59
N PRO A 76 -10.66 14.34 1.97
CA PRO A 76 -9.53 14.47 1.07
C PRO A 76 -8.93 13.11 0.69
N VAL A 77 -8.98 12.73 -0.58
CA VAL A 77 -8.35 11.53 -1.13
C VAL A 77 -7.17 11.92 -1.99
N TYR A 78 -6.00 11.41 -1.70
CA TYR A 78 -4.81 11.53 -2.52
C TYR A 78 -4.02 10.22 -2.47
N TRP A 79 -3.35 9.88 -3.57
CA TRP A 79 -2.71 8.56 -3.72
C TRP A 79 -1.68 8.27 -2.63
N HIS A 80 -1.04 9.31 -2.11
CA HIS A 80 -0.07 9.15 -1.04
C HIS A 80 -0.71 8.72 0.29
N SER A 81 -1.97 9.10 0.54
CA SER A 81 -2.71 8.66 1.74
C SER A 81 -2.94 7.15 1.76
N LEU A 82 -3.11 6.51 0.58
CA LEU A 82 -3.22 5.05 0.50
C LEU A 82 -1.90 4.36 0.90
N ARG A 83 -0.76 4.97 0.57
CA ARG A 83 0.54 4.49 1.00
C ARG A 83 0.72 4.64 2.52
N HIS A 84 0.29 5.76 3.10
CA HIS A 84 0.26 5.96 4.55
C HIS A 84 -0.60 4.90 5.22
N PHE A 85 -1.84 4.73 4.78
CA PHE A 85 -2.75 3.73 5.30
C PHE A 85 -2.15 2.32 5.24
N PHE A 86 -1.56 1.94 4.12
CA PHE A 86 -0.93 0.63 3.96
C PHE A 86 0.23 0.45 4.92
N THR A 87 1.10 1.46 5.06
CA THR A 87 2.23 1.41 5.99
C THR A 87 1.78 1.27 7.45
N THR A 88 0.81 2.08 7.87
CA THR A 88 0.21 2.00 9.21
C THR A 88 -0.45 0.64 9.45
N SER A 89 -1.12 0.08 8.44
CA SER A 89 -1.71 -1.26 8.53
C SER A 89 -0.65 -2.36 8.73
N LEU A 90 0.51 -2.25 8.08
CA LEU A 90 1.63 -3.18 8.29
C LEU A 90 2.22 -3.03 9.70
N ALA A 91 2.33 -1.80 10.20
CA ALA A 91 2.79 -1.52 11.55
C ALA A 91 1.82 -2.07 12.61
N LYS A 92 0.51 -1.82 12.45
CA LYS A 92 -0.54 -2.38 13.33
C LYS A 92 -0.60 -3.92 13.31
N ALA A 93 -0.18 -4.53 12.20
CA ALA A 93 -0.02 -5.99 12.11
C ALA A 93 1.30 -6.50 12.75
N ASN A 94 2.02 -5.64 13.49
CA ASN A 94 3.27 -5.95 14.18
C ASN A 94 4.39 -6.50 13.27
N LEU A 95 4.42 -6.08 11.99
CA LEU A 95 5.54 -6.43 11.13
C LEU A 95 6.82 -5.70 11.58
N PRO A 96 7.99 -6.38 11.56
CA PRO A 96 9.26 -5.73 11.85
C PRO A 96 9.52 -4.54 10.90
N ASP A 97 10.11 -3.45 11.42
CA ASP A 97 10.40 -2.22 10.67
C ASP A 97 11.24 -2.48 9.42
N SER A 98 12.20 -3.40 9.51
CA SER A 98 13.02 -3.81 8.36
C SER A 98 12.20 -4.46 7.24
N VAL A 99 11.15 -5.19 7.59
CA VAL A 99 10.21 -5.80 6.62
C VAL A 99 9.32 -4.73 6.01
N ILE A 100 8.74 -3.83 6.82
CA ILE A 100 7.94 -2.70 6.35
C ILE A 100 8.76 -1.84 5.40
N LYS A 101 9.97 -1.44 5.79
CA LYS A 101 10.93 -0.71 4.95
C LYS A 101 11.11 -1.37 3.59
N THR A 102 11.29 -2.69 3.56
CA THR A 102 11.53 -3.47 2.33
C THR A 102 10.29 -3.51 1.44
N ILE A 103 9.11 -3.78 2.03
CA ILE A 103 7.83 -3.84 1.30
C ILE A 103 7.50 -2.50 0.66
N ILE A 104 7.68 -1.41 1.42
CA ILE A 104 7.38 -0.05 0.97
C ILE A 104 8.47 0.50 0.05
N GLY A 105 9.68 -0.06 0.12
CA GLY A 105 10.83 0.36 -0.70
C GLY A 105 11.52 1.62 -0.19
N TRP A 106 11.53 1.85 1.11
CA TRP A 106 12.28 2.95 1.72
C TRP A 106 13.77 2.63 1.89
N ASP A 107 14.59 3.66 1.98
CA ASP A 107 16.03 3.51 2.19
C ASP A 107 16.41 3.54 3.67
N SER A 108 15.66 4.28 4.48
CA SER A 108 15.92 4.49 5.91
C SER A 108 14.82 3.90 6.77
N LEU A 109 15.19 3.40 7.97
CA LEU A 109 14.23 2.97 9.00
C LEU A 109 13.52 4.17 9.66
N GLU A 110 14.13 5.36 9.64
CA GLU A 110 13.53 6.60 10.16
C GLU A 110 12.19 6.90 9.46
N MET A 111 12.10 6.57 8.16
CA MET A 111 10.85 6.70 7.42
C MET A 111 9.73 5.82 8.01
N VAL A 112 10.05 4.65 8.52
CA VAL A 112 9.07 3.76 9.17
C VAL A 112 8.57 4.38 10.47
N ALA A 113 9.46 4.93 11.28
CA ALA A 113 9.11 5.58 12.55
C ALA A 113 8.14 6.75 12.35
N THR A 114 8.33 7.55 11.29
CA THR A 114 7.43 8.67 10.93
C THR A 114 5.99 8.20 10.60
N TYR A 115 5.84 6.94 10.15
CA TYR A 115 4.56 6.37 9.74
C TYR A 115 3.95 5.43 10.79
N LYS A 116 4.64 5.20 11.89
CA LYS A 116 4.09 4.54 13.06
C LYS A 116 3.29 5.55 13.91
N ASP A 117 2.33 6.22 13.31
CA ASP A 117 1.25 6.87 14.05
C ASP A 117 0.39 5.76 14.69
N ILE A 118 1.04 5.02 15.59
CA ILE A 118 0.34 4.16 16.52
C ILE A 118 -0.36 5.14 17.43
N ASP A 119 -1.66 4.97 17.55
CA ASP A 119 -2.42 5.62 18.59
C ASP A 119 -1.85 5.12 19.93
N ASP A 120 -0.91 5.88 20.49
CA ASP A 120 -0.15 5.48 21.68
C ASP A 120 -1.09 5.12 22.83
N GLU A 121 -2.27 5.77 22.91
CA GLU A 121 -3.29 5.48 23.91
C GLU A 121 -3.94 4.10 23.68
N GLU A 122 -4.27 3.74 22.43
CA GLU A 122 -4.84 2.43 22.11
C GLU A 122 -3.80 1.30 22.34
N GLU A 123 -2.55 1.55 21.98
CA GLU A 123 -1.47 0.58 22.13
C GLU A 123 -1.07 0.41 23.59
N ILE A 124 -0.96 1.52 24.34
CA ILE A 124 -0.69 1.52 25.78
C ILE A 124 -1.85 0.85 26.53
N GLY A 125 -3.11 1.13 26.13
CA GLY A 125 -4.30 0.52 26.73
C GLY A 125 -4.32 -1.01 26.71
N LYS A 126 -3.63 -1.65 25.74
CA LYS A 126 -3.51 -3.12 25.68
C LYS A 126 -2.66 -3.71 26.80
N TYR A 127 -1.81 -2.90 27.40
CA TYR A 127 -0.91 -3.32 28.48
C TYR A 127 -1.40 -2.94 29.87
N PHE A 128 -2.52 -2.22 29.95
CA PHE A 128 -3.09 -1.78 31.21
C PHE A 128 -4.58 -2.17 31.30
N ALA A 129 -4.96 -2.88 32.33
CA ALA A 129 -6.36 -3.08 32.70
C ALA A 129 -6.51 -2.90 34.22
N ASP A 130 -7.58 -2.24 34.64
CA ASP A 130 -7.94 -2.00 36.05
C ASP A 130 -6.81 -1.35 36.87
N GLY A 131 -5.95 -0.53 36.22
CA GLY A 131 -4.83 0.14 36.87
C GLY A 131 -3.59 -0.73 37.10
N GLU A 132 -3.56 -1.95 36.56
CA GLU A 132 -2.43 -2.85 36.63
C GLU A 132 -1.80 -3.11 35.25
N ILE A 133 -0.49 -3.42 35.20
CA ILE A 133 0.21 -3.79 33.98
C ILE A 133 -0.10 -5.25 33.64
N ILE A 134 -0.70 -5.49 32.47
CA ILE A 134 -0.97 -6.83 31.95
C ILE A 134 0.25 -7.30 31.17
N ALA A 135 1.00 -8.30 31.65
CA ALA A 135 1.99 -8.99 30.85
C ALA A 135 1.27 -9.81 29.77
N GLN A 136 1.41 -9.44 28.48
CA GLN A 136 0.95 -10.32 27.40
C GLN A 136 1.72 -11.64 27.49
N LYS A 137 0.99 -12.73 27.69
CA LYS A 137 1.53 -14.08 27.56
C LYS A 137 2.06 -14.23 26.13
N GLN A 138 3.38 -14.31 25.97
CA GLN A 138 3.94 -14.75 24.69
C GLN A 138 3.41 -16.15 24.45
N THR A 139 2.51 -16.31 23.48
CA THR A 139 2.15 -17.61 22.91
C THR A 139 3.42 -18.17 22.28
N GLY A 140 4.08 -19.05 23.00
CA GLY A 140 5.25 -19.78 22.50
C GLY A 140 4.82 -20.69 21.36
N LEU A 141 5.75 -20.96 20.44
CA LEU A 141 5.59 -21.91 19.32
C LEU A 141 5.19 -23.35 19.75
N SER A 142 4.99 -23.59 21.04
CA SER A 142 4.59 -24.89 21.61
C SER A 142 3.08 -25.10 21.70
N ASP A 143 2.26 -24.12 21.29
CA ASP A 143 0.81 -24.21 21.38
C ASP A 143 0.14 -24.34 19.99
N LEU A 144 0.91 -24.76 18.96
CA LEU A 144 0.44 -25.12 17.63
C LEU A 144 0.40 -26.63 17.43
#